data_25ebdbf2d53cf01fed4f973f6776584e
#
_entry.id   25ebdbf2d53cf01fed4f973f6776584e
#
_cell.length_a   1.000
_cell.length_b   1.000
_cell.length_c   1.000
_cell.angle_alpha   90.00
_cell.angle_beta   90.00
_cell.angle_gamma   90.00
#
_symmetry.space_group_name_H-M   'P 1'
#
loop_
_entity.id
_entity.type
_entity.pdbx_description
1 polymer ?
#
loop_
_entity_poly.entity_id
_entity_poly.type
_entity_poly.pdbx_seq_one_letter_code
_entity_poly.pdbx_strand_id
1 'polypeptide(L)'
;VAKAMAKNNVSGNDKAIIDKLAAEFSDELNNLGVRVANLEKNADKVKWNGEARYTYTSTRHEDAKRANKDELRLRLEPSAEVNANWHVKARLDANNDMAKDTTDNVKLARIWAQGDYDNFQVQLGKYPHATAYDSYLMFNDQMSGAKVTFGNKLKTSVEAGRLNLKGDARYGVDEAADLQGVTFNYG
;
A
#
# COMPACT_ATOMS: atom_id res chain seq x y z
N VAL A 1 -29.92 11.42 28.58
CA VAL A 1 -30.44 12.70 28.06
C VAL A 1 -31.31 12.42 26.85
N ALA A 2 -30.80 11.93 25.71
CA ALA A 2 -31.55 11.71 24.46
C ALA A 2 -32.79 10.82 24.63
N LYS A 3 -32.71 9.77 25.46
CA LYS A 3 -33.83 8.85 25.77
C LYS A 3 -34.89 9.49 26.70
N ALA A 4 -34.50 10.49 27.51
CA ALA A 4 -35.40 11.25 28.38
C ALA A 4 -36.11 12.37 27.59
N MET A 5 -35.44 13.00 26.64
CA MET A 5 -36.04 14.01 25.75
C MET A 5 -37.10 13.41 24.81
N ALA A 6 -37.01 12.12 24.49
CA ALA A 6 -37.98 11.41 23.66
C ALA A 6 -39.28 11.00 24.43
N LYS A 7 -39.35 11.17 25.76
CA LYS A 7 -40.54 10.89 26.57
C LYS A 7 -41.41 12.13 26.68
N ASN A 8 -42.57 12.09 26.08
CA ASN A 8 -43.56 13.20 26.07
C ASN A 8 -44.21 13.53 27.44
N ASN A 9 -43.78 12.91 28.57
CA ASN A 9 -44.43 13.08 29.88
C ASN A 9 -43.36 13.38 30.96
N VAL A 10 -42.66 14.50 30.80
CA VAL A 10 -41.66 14.98 31.76
C VAL A 10 -42.22 16.19 32.50
N SER A 11 -42.09 16.22 33.85
CA SER A 11 -42.56 17.36 34.65
C SER A 11 -41.80 18.65 34.27
N GLY A 12 -42.39 19.82 34.49
CA GLY A 12 -41.76 21.10 34.10
C GLY A 12 -40.37 21.33 34.72
N ASN A 13 -40.16 20.86 35.95
CA ASN A 13 -38.85 20.94 36.61
C ASN A 13 -37.82 19.99 36.00
N ASP A 14 -38.23 18.78 35.65
CA ASP A 14 -37.34 17.79 35.03
C ASP A 14 -36.97 18.22 33.61
N LYS A 15 -37.87 18.90 32.90
CA LYS A 15 -37.59 19.47 31.58
C LYS A 15 -36.53 20.55 31.66
N ALA A 16 -36.57 21.45 32.63
CA ALA A 16 -35.58 22.49 32.83
C ALA A 16 -34.15 21.91 33.15
N ILE A 17 -34.15 20.81 33.93
CA ILE A 17 -32.89 20.09 34.24
C ILE A 17 -32.35 19.41 32.99
N ILE A 18 -33.22 18.77 32.21
CA ILE A 18 -32.82 18.09 30.96
C ILE A 18 -32.30 19.11 29.91
N ASP A 19 -32.96 20.25 29.77
CA ASP A 19 -32.56 21.31 28.85
C ASP A 19 -31.21 21.93 29.26
N LYS A 20 -30.99 22.12 30.58
CA LYS A 20 -29.69 22.58 31.08
C LYS A 20 -28.56 21.56 30.86
N LEU A 21 -28.81 20.28 31.14
CA LEU A 21 -27.86 19.20 30.86
C LEU A 21 -27.61 19.07 29.36
N ALA A 22 -28.62 19.22 28.52
CA ALA A 22 -28.47 19.17 27.08
C ALA A 22 -27.59 20.31 26.55
N ALA A 23 -27.73 21.52 27.12
CA ALA A 23 -26.85 22.66 26.77
C ALA A 23 -25.41 22.42 27.21
N GLU A 24 -25.17 21.96 28.46
CA GLU A 24 -23.83 21.63 28.95
C GLU A 24 -23.18 20.51 28.12
N PHE A 25 -23.94 19.45 27.80
CA PHE A 25 -23.44 18.38 26.94
C PHE A 25 -23.23 18.78 25.49
N SER A 26 -23.97 19.78 24.98
CA SER A 26 -23.79 20.30 23.64
C SER A 26 -22.43 20.94 23.46
N ASP A 27 -21.99 21.71 24.44
CA ASP A 27 -20.67 22.36 24.39
C ASP A 27 -19.52 21.34 24.49
N GLU A 28 -19.68 20.30 25.32
CA GLU A 28 -18.71 19.21 25.40
C GLU A 28 -18.69 18.36 24.12
N LEU A 29 -19.86 18.06 23.54
CA LEU A 29 -19.96 17.33 22.28
C LEU A 29 -19.35 18.13 21.11
N ASN A 30 -19.56 19.46 21.08
CA ASN A 30 -18.93 20.33 20.09
C ASN A 30 -17.41 20.35 20.27
N ASN A 31 -16.93 20.47 21.50
CA ASN A 31 -15.50 20.39 21.82
C ASN A 31 -14.88 19.04 21.45
N LEU A 32 -15.57 17.94 21.73
CA LEU A 32 -15.16 16.60 21.32
C LEU A 32 -15.16 16.46 19.80
N GLY A 33 -16.20 16.98 19.12
CA GLY A 33 -16.27 16.98 17.66
C GLY A 33 -15.12 17.73 17.02
N VAL A 34 -14.75 18.91 17.55
CA VAL A 34 -13.58 19.66 17.07
C VAL A 34 -12.26 18.90 17.34
N ARG A 35 -12.15 18.25 18.50
CA ARG A 35 -10.96 17.42 18.81
C ARG A 35 -10.84 16.20 17.92
N VAL A 36 -11.96 15.52 17.65
CA VAL A 36 -11.99 14.37 16.72
C VAL A 36 -11.64 14.83 15.31
N ALA A 37 -12.25 15.93 14.81
CA ALA A 37 -11.94 16.48 13.51
C ALA A 37 -10.45 16.90 13.38
N ASN A 38 -9.87 17.45 14.45
CA ASN A 38 -8.44 17.77 14.48
C ASN A 38 -7.55 16.52 14.53
N LEU A 39 -7.96 15.48 15.24
CA LEU A 39 -7.27 14.19 15.25
C LEU A 39 -7.35 13.50 13.88
N GLU A 40 -8.51 13.51 13.24
CA GLU A 40 -8.69 12.99 11.88
C GLU A 40 -7.87 13.77 10.85
N LYS A 41 -7.81 15.10 10.98
CA LYS A 41 -6.99 15.97 10.11
C LYS A 41 -5.50 15.74 10.29
N ASN A 42 -5.07 15.39 11.49
CA ASN A 42 -3.67 15.13 11.86
C ASN A 42 -3.35 13.63 11.94
N ALA A 43 -4.36 12.75 11.72
CA ALA A 43 -4.11 11.32 11.62
C ALA A 43 -3.11 11.06 10.48
N ASP A 44 -2.15 10.21 10.74
CA ASP A 44 -1.11 9.84 9.79
C ASP A 44 -1.74 9.46 8.44
N LYS A 45 -1.55 10.32 7.45
CA LYS A 45 -1.97 10.07 6.07
C LYS A 45 -1.16 8.95 5.41
N VAL A 46 -0.19 8.40 6.14
CA VAL A 46 0.66 7.30 5.69
C VAL A 46 0.22 6.01 6.36
N LYS A 47 -0.25 5.08 5.57
CA LYS A 47 -0.54 3.70 6.01
C LYS A 47 0.71 2.85 5.78
N TRP A 48 1.10 2.10 6.79
CA TRP A 48 2.24 1.20 6.75
C TRP A 48 1.75 -0.25 6.67
N ASN A 49 2.17 -0.95 5.64
CA ASN A 49 2.04 -2.39 5.51
C ASN A 49 3.45 -2.99 5.44
N GLY A 50 3.56 -4.26 5.73
CA GLY A 50 4.88 -4.88 5.67
C GLY A 50 4.86 -6.38 5.87
N GLU A 51 6.03 -6.97 5.64
CA GLU A 51 6.30 -8.39 5.78
C GLU A 51 7.67 -8.54 6.44
N ALA A 52 7.75 -9.41 7.45
CA ALA A 52 9.02 -9.93 7.97
C ALA A 52 9.08 -11.41 7.61
N ARG A 53 10.16 -11.81 6.92
CA ARG A 53 10.36 -13.20 6.50
C ARG A 53 11.73 -13.70 6.93
N TYR A 54 11.74 -14.77 7.69
CA TYR A 54 12.95 -15.54 7.97
C TYR A 54 13.05 -16.68 6.99
N THR A 55 14.23 -16.88 6.42
CA THR A 55 14.51 -17.99 5.49
C THR A 55 15.82 -18.68 5.87
N TYR A 56 15.72 -19.96 6.18
CA TYR A 56 16.87 -20.83 6.32
C TYR A 56 17.03 -21.70 5.09
N THR A 57 18.19 -21.64 4.45
CA THR A 57 18.50 -22.48 3.30
C THR A 57 19.76 -23.29 3.58
N SER A 58 19.67 -24.61 3.39
CA SER A 58 20.79 -25.51 3.50
C SER A 58 20.98 -26.28 2.20
N THR A 59 22.07 -26.00 1.52
CA THR A 59 22.40 -26.62 0.23
C THR A 59 23.54 -27.62 0.42
N ARG A 60 23.35 -28.84 -0.09
CA ARG A 60 24.37 -29.88 -0.11
C ARG A 60 24.60 -30.26 -1.58
N HIS A 61 25.86 -30.20 -2.00
CA HIS A 61 26.33 -30.73 -3.27
C HIS A 61 27.20 -31.95 -3.00
N GLU A 62 27.25 -32.88 -3.94
CA GLU A 62 27.87 -34.21 -3.75
C GLU A 62 29.37 -34.10 -3.41
N ASP A 63 30.09 -33.13 -3.99
CA ASP A 63 31.53 -32.92 -3.79
C ASP A 63 31.89 -31.58 -3.10
N ALA A 64 30.94 -30.91 -2.45
CA ALA A 64 31.19 -29.62 -1.82
C ALA A 64 30.75 -29.57 -0.35
N LYS A 65 31.38 -28.65 0.42
CA LYS A 65 30.93 -28.38 1.78
C LYS A 65 29.51 -27.86 1.79
N ARG A 66 28.75 -28.29 2.79
CA ARG A 66 27.41 -27.81 3.04
C ARG A 66 27.40 -26.30 3.18
N ALA A 67 26.58 -25.63 2.39
CA ALA A 67 26.36 -24.18 2.49
C ALA A 67 25.03 -23.91 3.21
N ASN A 68 25.08 -23.14 4.27
CA ASN A 68 23.92 -22.68 5.01
C ASN A 68 23.77 -21.17 4.81
N LYS A 69 22.53 -20.72 4.61
CA LYS A 69 22.17 -19.30 4.53
C LYS A 69 21.01 -19.06 5.48
N ASP A 70 21.19 -18.10 6.37
CA ASP A 70 20.18 -17.56 7.27
C ASP A 70 19.89 -16.12 6.88
N GLU A 71 18.66 -15.84 6.45
CA GLU A 71 18.28 -14.51 5.98
C GLU A 71 16.99 -14.05 6.66
N LEU A 72 17.04 -12.87 7.27
CA LEU A 72 15.87 -12.14 7.70
C LEU A 72 15.62 -11.01 6.69
N ARG A 73 14.44 -11.01 6.05
CA ARG A 73 13.99 -9.94 5.17
C ARG A 73 12.90 -9.13 5.86
N LEU A 74 13.07 -7.83 5.87
CA LEU A 74 12.04 -6.86 6.22
C LEU A 74 11.62 -6.12 4.95
N ARG A 75 10.31 -6.09 4.71
CA ARG A 75 9.70 -5.30 3.65
C ARG A 75 8.70 -4.34 4.27
N LEU A 76 8.77 -3.05 3.93
CA LEU A 76 7.81 -2.04 4.33
C LEU A 76 7.18 -1.43 3.09
N GLU A 77 5.86 -1.32 3.08
CA GLU A 77 5.08 -0.78 1.97
C GLU A 77 4.21 0.39 2.46
N PRO A 78 4.81 1.59 2.60
CA PRO A 78 4.07 2.79 2.93
C PRO A 78 3.18 3.24 1.77
N SER A 79 1.99 3.73 2.10
CA SER A 79 1.06 4.36 1.19
C SER A 79 0.57 5.67 1.78
N ALA A 80 0.90 6.79 1.14
CA ALA A 80 0.49 8.12 1.55
C ALA A 80 -0.68 8.61 0.69
N GLU A 81 -1.74 9.09 1.33
CA GLU A 81 -2.87 9.73 0.67
C GLU A 81 -2.54 11.20 0.41
N VAL A 82 -2.52 11.62 -0.86
CA VAL A 82 -2.27 13.00 -1.28
C VAL A 82 -3.59 13.77 -1.31
N ASN A 83 -4.61 13.17 -1.91
CA ASN A 83 -5.99 13.64 -1.94
C ASN A 83 -6.93 12.46 -2.19
N ALA A 84 -8.24 12.73 -2.37
CA ALA A 84 -9.26 11.70 -2.54
C ALA A 84 -8.98 10.69 -3.67
N ASN A 85 -8.25 11.09 -4.71
CA ASN A 85 -7.98 10.25 -5.88
C ASN A 85 -6.52 9.80 -5.97
N TRP A 86 -5.56 10.55 -5.38
CA TRP A 86 -4.14 10.28 -5.56
C TRP A 86 -3.46 9.74 -4.30
N HIS A 87 -2.71 8.68 -4.50
CA HIS A 87 -1.89 8.01 -3.48
C HIS A 87 -0.45 7.89 -3.98
N VAL A 88 0.50 8.12 -3.09
CA VAL A 88 1.91 7.78 -3.33
C VAL A 88 2.21 6.50 -2.57
N LYS A 89 2.73 5.51 -3.26
CA LYS A 89 3.05 4.20 -2.72
C LYS A 89 4.54 3.93 -2.91
N ALA A 90 5.14 3.27 -1.94
CA ALA A 90 6.54 2.87 -2.03
C ALA A 90 6.75 1.46 -1.46
N ARG A 91 7.92 0.88 -1.71
CA ARG A 91 8.37 -0.34 -1.09
C ARG A 91 9.84 -0.22 -0.73
N LEU A 92 10.12 -0.48 0.53
CA LEU A 92 11.46 -0.54 1.10
C LEU A 92 11.78 -2.00 1.43
N ASP A 93 12.90 -2.49 0.98
CA ASP A 93 13.40 -3.83 1.29
C ASP A 93 14.72 -3.72 2.06
N ALA A 94 14.85 -4.48 3.14
CA ALA A 94 16.07 -4.66 3.90
C ALA A 94 16.30 -6.16 4.15
N ASN A 95 17.52 -6.62 3.98
CA ASN A 95 17.91 -8.01 4.26
C ASN A 95 19.04 -8.02 5.29
N ASN A 96 19.00 -9.00 6.18
CA ASN A 96 20.05 -9.29 7.12
C ASN A 96 20.53 -10.74 6.92
N ASP A 97 21.82 -10.95 6.72
CA ASP A 97 22.45 -12.27 6.74
C ASP A 97 22.81 -12.60 8.18
N MET A 98 21.96 -13.35 8.85
CA MET A 98 22.12 -13.66 10.29
C MET A 98 23.30 -14.62 10.54
N ALA A 99 23.70 -15.41 9.55
CA ALA A 99 24.84 -16.30 9.68
C ALA A 99 26.19 -15.54 9.71
N LYS A 100 26.22 -14.35 9.09
CA LYS A 100 27.41 -13.50 9.02
C LYS A 100 27.29 -12.22 9.85
N ASP A 101 26.13 -12.01 10.48
CA ASP A 101 25.81 -10.76 11.20
C ASP A 101 26.01 -9.51 10.33
N THR A 102 25.54 -9.58 9.08
CA THR A 102 25.64 -8.48 8.13
C THR A 102 24.28 -8.03 7.69
N THR A 103 24.08 -6.71 7.58
CA THR A 103 22.84 -6.10 7.13
C THR A 103 23.08 -5.35 5.83
N ASP A 104 22.25 -5.63 4.82
CA ASP A 104 22.24 -4.86 3.58
C ASP A 104 21.66 -3.46 3.83
N ASN A 105 22.03 -2.52 2.96
CA ASN A 105 21.39 -1.21 2.96
C ASN A 105 19.90 -1.34 2.64
N VAL A 106 19.09 -0.48 3.26
CA VAL A 106 17.68 -0.35 2.91
C VAL A 106 17.58 0.11 1.45
N LYS A 107 16.88 -0.65 0.64
CA LYS A 107 16.68 -0.38 -0.79
C LYS A 107 15.28 0.12 -1.04
N LEU A 108 15.15 1.26 -1.71
CA LEU A 108 13.88 1.70 -2.29
C LEU A 108 13.62 0.87 -3.55
N ALA A 109 12.83 -0.19 -3.40
CA ALA A 109 12.55 -1.11 -4.50
C ALA A 109 11.54 -0.54 -5.50
N ARG A 110 10.52 0.18 -5.00
CA ARG A 110 9.43 0.77 -5.79
C ARG A 110 9.04 2.12 -5.23
N ILE A 111 8.64 3.03 -6.11
CA ILE A 111 7.96 4.29 -5.77
C ILE A 111 7.12 4.73 -6.96
N TRP A 112 5.81 4.95 -6.72
CA TRP A 112 4.90 5.39 -7.77
C TRP A 112 3.74 6.21 -7.20
N ALA A 113 3.20 7.08 -8.04
CA ALA A 113 1.93 7.74 -7.79
C ALA A 113 0.82 6.95 -8.49
N GLN A 114 -0.30 6.78 -7.81
CA GLN A 114 -1.49 6.12 -8.32
C GLN A 114 -2.69 7.04 -8.17
N GLY A 115 -3.35 7.31 -9.29
CA GLY A 115 -4.62 8.03 -9.34
C GLY A 115 -5.76 7.07 -9.60
N ASP A 116 -6.72 7.00 -8.68
CA ASP A 116 -7.89 6.13 -8.76
C ASP A 116 -9.13 7.00 -9.02
N TYR A 117 -9.80 6.77 -10.16
CA TYR A 117 -11.00 7.45 -10.61
C TYR A 117 -12.09 6.41 -10.93
N ASP A 118 -13.33 6.84 -11.00
CA ASP A 118 -14.48 5.93 -11.19
C ASP A 118 -14.34 5.00 -12.40
N ASN A 119 -13.80 5.51 -13.53
CA ASN A 119 -13.73 4.79 -14.80
C ASN A 119 -12.30 4.48 -15.26
N PHE A 120 -11.27 4.99 -14.56
CA PHE A 120 -9.89 4.74 -14.93
C PHE A 120 -8.94 4.87 -13.75
N GLN A 121 -7.79 4.24 -13.87
CA GLN A 121 -6.67 4.33 -12.95
C GLN A 121 -5.42 4.74 -13.70
N VAL A 122 -4.60 5.57 -13.10
CA VAL A 122 -3.29 5.98 -13.61
C VAL A 122 -2.21 5.57 -12.64
N GLN A 123 -1.12 5.01 -13.13
CA GLN A 123 0.08 4.71 -12.36
C GLN A 123 1.30 5.35 -13.02
N LEU A 124 2.11 6.07 -12.25
CA LEU A 124 3.29 6.79 -12.73
C LEU A 124 4.48 6.55 -11.79
N GLY A 125 5.59 6.13 -12.33
CA GLY A 125 6.81 5.86 -11.56
C GLY A 125 7.27 4.43 -11.65
N LYS A 126 7.90 3.91 -10.58
CA LYS A 126 8.36 2.52 -10.52
C LYS A 126 7.34 1.67 -9.76
N TYR A 127 6.46 1.03 -10.49
CA TYR A 127 5.34 0.25 -9.97
C TYR A 127 5.51 -1.26 -10.21
N PRO A 128 4.75 -2.12 -9.46
CA PRO A 128 4.76 -3.55 -9.70
C PRO A 128 4.21 -3.87 -11.10
N HIS A 129 4.95 -4.66 -11.86
CA HIS A 129 4.55 -5.15 -13.16
C HIS A 129 4.70 -6.66 -13.20
N ALA A 130 3.69 -7.35 -13.68
CA ALA A 130 3.69 -8.79 -13.80
C ALA A 130 2.75 -9.25 -14.93
N THR A 131 3.16 -10.29 -15.63
CA THR A 131 2.36 -10.94 -16.66
C THR A 131 1.45 -11.97 -16.00
N ALA A 132 0.26 -11.53 -15.53
CA ALA A 132 -0.65 -12.34 -14.74
C ALA A 132 -1.26 -13.53 -15.51
N TYR A 133 -1.38 -13.42 -16.83
CA TYR A 133 -2.02 -14.43 -17.69
C TYR A 133 -1.15 -15.67 -17.96
N ASP A 134 0.16 -15.53 -17.77
CA ASP A 134 1.10 -16.65 -17.91
C ASP A 134 1.57 -17.17 -16.53
N SER A 135 0.81 -16.91 -15.48
CA SER A 135 1.16 -17.28 -14.12
C SER A 135 2.47 -16.65 -13.64
N TYR A 136 2.76 -15.43 -14.10
CA TYR A 136 3.98 -14.68 -13.77
C TYR A 136 5.29 -15.29 -14.32
N LEU A 137 5.20 -16.17 -15.30
CA LEU A 137 6.37 -16.87 -15.86
C LEU A 137 7.27 -15.95 -16.68
N MET A 138 6.68 -15.07 -17.49
CA MET A 138 7.49 -14.18 -18.34
C MET A 138 8.10 -13.04 -17.55
N PHE A 139 7.31 -12.34 -16.73
CA PHE A 139 7.83 -11.25 -15.94
C PHE A 139 7.05 -11.07 -14.63
N ASN A 140 7.77 -10.91 -13.54
CA ASN A 140 7.19 -10.61 -12.23
C ASN A 140 8.17 -9.78 -11.41
N ASP A 141 8.21 -8.49 -11.67
CA ASP A 141 9.07 -7.55 -10.96
C ASP A 141 8.46 -6.13 -11.00
N GLN A 142 9.22 -5.12 -11.27
CA GLN A 142 8.79 -3.73 -11.36
C GLN A 142 9.17 -3.10 -12.68
N MET A 143 8.35 -2.16 -13.13
CA MET A 143 8.59 -1.34 -14.31
C MET A 143 8.62 0.14 -13.93
N SER A 144 9.53 0.89 -14.52
CA SER A 144 9.57 2.36 -14.42
C SER A 144 8.89 2.97 -15.63
N GLY A 145 7.75 3.60 -15.44
CA GLY A 145 6.98 4.11 -16.57
C GLY A 145 5.62 4.68 -16.18
N ALA A 146 4.68 4.57 -17.11
CA ALA A 146 3.29 4.97 -16.95
C ALA A 146 2.35 3.85 -17.39
N LYS A 147 1.23 3.72 -16.68
CA LYS A 147 0.15 2.79 -16.99
C LYS A 147 -1.18 3.48 -16.78
N VAL A 148 -2.07 3.32 -17.73
CA VAL A 148 -3.46 3.73 -17.61
C VAL A 148 -4.34 2.52 -17.81
N THR A 149 -5.25 2.28 -16.87
CA THR A 149 -6.24 1.20 -16.95
C THR A 149 -7.63 1.82 -16.95
N PHE A 150 -8.48 1.45 -17.88
CA PHE A 150 -9.84 1.97 -18.00
C PHE A 150 -10.83 0.87 -18.41
N GLY A 151 -12.11 1.13 -18.18
CA GLY A 151 -13.20 0.21 -18.49
C GLY A 151 -13.68 -0.58 -17.26
N ASN A 152 -14.89 -1.15 -17.37
CA ASN A 152 -15.55 -1.86 -16.28
C ASN A 152 -15.53 -3.38 -16.50
N LYS A 153 -16.37 -3.89 -17.41
CA LYS A 153 -16.40 -5.33 -17.76
C LYS A 153 -15.19 -5.72 -18.62
N LEU A 154 -14.87 -4.92 -19.61
CA LEU A 154 -13.62 -5.04 -20.36
C LEU A 154 -12.64 -4.00 -19.83
N LYS A 155 -11.67 -4.44 -19.03
CA LYS A 155 -10.58 -3.57 -18.55
C LYS A 155 -9.47 -3.57 -19.57
N THR A 156 -9.15 -2.39 -20.07
CA THR A 156 -8.03 -2.16 -20.97
C THR A 156 -6.92 -1.42 -20.26
N SER A 157 -5.73 -1.96 -20.29
CA SER A 157 -4.53 -1.30 -19.77
C SER A 157 -3.59 -0.96 -20.90
N VAL A 158 -3.10 0.26 -20.92
CA VAL A 158 -2.04 0.73 -21.82
C VAL A 158 -0.87 1.15 -20.96
N GLU A 159 0.31 0.65 -21.25
CA GLU A 159 1.50 0.94 -20.48
C GLU A 159 2.73 1.13 -21.35
N ALA A 160 3.63 1.99 -20.90
CA ALA A 160 4.94 2.20 -21.50
C ALA A 160 5.97 2.50 -20.41
N GLY A 161 7.16 1.92 -20.55
CA GLY A 161 8.21 2.10 -19.55
C GLY A 161 9.43 1.25 -19.80
N ARG A 162 10.25 1.12 -18.76
CA ARG A 162 11.48 0.34 -18.78
C ARG A 162 11.48 -0.75 -17.74
N LEU A 163 11.89 -1.93 -18.15
CA LEU A 163 12.17 -3.08 -17.31
C LEU A 163 13.66 -3.14 -17.00
N ASN A 164 14.03 -3.34 -15.74
CA ASN A 164 15.41 -3.63 -15.37
C ASN A 164 15.65 -5.14 -15.48
N LEU A 165 16.35 -5.55 -16.53
CA LEU A 165 16.70 -6.96 -16.78
C LEU A 165 18.13 -7.28 -16.31
N LYS A 166 18.83 -6.30 -15.75
CA LYS A 166 20.20 -6.43 -15.27
C LYS A 166 20.33 -7.50 -14.18
N GLY A 167 21.24 -8.45 -14.41
CA GLY A 167 21.52 -9.52 -13.45
C GLY A 167 20.46 -10.61 -13.38
N ASP A 168 19.44 -10.58 -14.24
CA ASP A 168 18.49 -11.69 -14.37
C ASP A 168 18.97 -12.70 -15.38
N ALA A 169 19.43 -13.85 -14.88
CA ALA A 169 19.98 -14.93 -15.71
C ALA A 169 18.99 -15.45 -16.78
N ARG A 170 17.68 -15.21 -16.60
CA ARG A 170 16.66 -15.66 -17.57
C ARG A 170 16.73 -14.94 -18.89
N TYR A 171 17.16 -13.68 -18.87
CA TYR A 171 17.16 -12.84 -20.07
C TYR A 171 18.54 -12.69 -20.71
N GLY A 172 19.61 -12.99 -19.97
CA GLY A 172 20.98 -12.96 -20.51
C GLY A 172 21.47 -11.56 -20.93
N VAL A 173 20.78 -10.51 -20.50
CA VAL A 173 21.10 -9.10 -20.81
C VAL A 173 21.44 -8.34 -19.53
N ASP A 174 22.36 -7.39 -19.66
CA ASP A 174 22.82 -6.56 -18.54
C ASP A 174 22.33 -5.10 -18.66
N GLU A 175 21.20 -4.91 -19.34
CA GLU A 175 20.64 -3.59 -19.65
C GLU A 175 19.15 -3.52 -19.31
N ALA A 176 18.60 -2.30 -19.33
CA ALA A 176 17.17 -2.07 -19.26
C ALA A 176 16.54 -2.24 -20.66
N ALA A 177 15.34 -2.84 -20.70
CA ALA A 177 14.56 -2.98 -21.91
C ALA A 177 13.37 -2.01 -21.90
N ASP A 178 13.08 -1.40 -23.04
CA ASP A 178 11.84 -0.64 -23.22
C ASP A 178 10.67 -1.60 -23.45
N LEU A 179 9.55 -1.33 -22.77
CA LEU A 179 8.31 -2.08 -22.90
C LEU A 179 7.17 -1.13 -23.25
N GLN A 180 6.40 -1.55 -24.24
CA GLN A 180 5.09 -0.96 -24.56
C GLN A 180 4.07 -2.10 -24.62
N GLY A 181 2.95 -1.93 -23.96
CA GLY A 181 1.97 -2.99 -23.85
C GLY A 181 0.54 -2.50 -23.84
N VAL A 182 -0.34 -3.32 -24.40
CA VAL A 182 -1.78 -3.18 -24.25
C VAL A 182 -2.33 -4.52 -23.75
N THR A 183 -3.09 -4.46 -22.68
CA THR A 183 -3.67 -5.66 -22.05
C THR A 183 -5.18 -5.51 -22.00
N PHE A 184 -5.90 -6.53 -22.39
CA PHE A 184 -7.34 -6.63 -22.28
C PHE A 184 -7.70 -7.70 -21.27
N ASN A 185 -8.55 -7.37 -20.31
CA ASN A 185 -9.08 -8.29 -19.32
C ASN A 185 -10.60 -8.20 -19.30
N TYR A 186 -11.27 -9.31 -19.60
CA TYR A 186 -12.71 -9.43 -19.55
C TYR A 186 -13.12 -10.33 -18.39
N GLY A 187 -13.94 -9.79 -17.47
CA GLY A 187 -14.42 -10.47 -16.26
C GLY A 187 -15.90 -10.24 -16.01
#